data_2302f26239354159c6f176e2f6db46f2
#
_entry.id   2302f26239354159c6f176e2f6db46f2
#
_cell.length_a   1.000
_cell.length_b   1.000
_cell.length_c   1.000
_cell.angle_alpha   90.00
_cell.angle_beta   90.00
_cell.angle_gamma   90.00
#
_symmetry.space_group_name_H-M   'P 1'
#
loop_
_entity.id
_entity.type
_entity.pdbx_description
1 polymer ?
#
loop_
_entity_poly.entity_id
_entity_poly.type
_entity_poly.pdbx_seq_one_letter_code
_entity_poly.pdbx_strand_id
1 'polypeptide(L)'
;MTFTEWAIFFLAIQLLHFLGTWKLYKKAGRKAWEAIIPVYNGIVLMKIINRPKWWILLLFIPVVNLLMFPVIWIETIRTFGFYKKSDSFFVIITLGLYLFYINYATDLQHNPDRSLKARSELGEWISSITFAIVAATLVHTYFIQPFTIPTSSLEKSLLVGDYLFVSKFHYGARVPSTVIAAPMVHDSIPYLGKASYLKNPQLPYTRLPGIQNIKNNDIVCFNWPADTLATMWGDTSGKFTYKPVDKKTNYVKRSVGIAGDSLEMRNGYFYINGKKNDLPERAKLQFYYTYESKKPINQNTYPKFLIDKERT
;
A
#
# COMPACT_ATOMS: atom_id res chain seq x y z
N MET A 1 -2.99 -2.75 18.31
CA MET A 1 -4.03 -1.92 18.98
C MET A 1 -5.36 -2.65 18.86
N THR A 2 -6.11 -2.72 19.95
CA THR A 2 -7.49 -3.21 19.99
C THR A 2 -8.45 -2.23 19.30
N PHE A 3 -9.67 -2.65 19.02
CA PHE A 3 -10.69 -1.75 18.48
C PHE A 3 -10.96 -0.55 19.42
N THR A 4 -10.99 -0.80 20.73
CA THR A 4 -11.18 0.25 21.75
C THR A 4 -10.04 1.27 21.73
N GLU A 5 -8.79 0.83 21.65
CA GLU A 5 -7.63 1.73 21.55
C GLU A 5 -7.66 2.59 20.29
N TRP A 6 -8.08 2.00 19.16
CA TRP A 6 -8.27 2.75 17.91
C TRP A 6 -9.39 3.78 18.02
N ALA A 7 -10.50 3.44 18.69
CA ALA A 7 -11.62 4.36 18.90
C ALA A 7 -11.20 5.53 19.82
N ILE A 8 -10.50 5.26 20.91
CA ILE A 8 -9.98 6.29 21.81
C ILE A 8 -8.99 7.19 21.07
N PHE A 9 -8.06 6.63 20.32
CA PHE A 9 -7.11 7.39 19.51
C PHE A 9 -7.81 8.31 18.52
N PHE A 10 -8.81 7.79 17.80
CA PHE A 10 -9.60 8.57 16.86
C PHE A 10 -10.34 9.73 17.54
N LEU A 11 -10.99 9.49 18.69
CA LEU A 11 -11.67 10.53 19.43
C LEU A 11 -10.70 11.59 19.97
N ALA A 12 -9.52 11.20 20.43
CA ALA A 12 -8.48 12.13 20.86
C ALA A 12 -8.02 13.04 19.71
N ILE A 13 -7.80 12.50 18.52
CA ILE A 13 -7.48 13.29 17.32
C ILE A 13 -8.62 14.23 16.95
N GLN A 14 -9.87 13.81 17.07
CA GLN A 14 -11.03 14.68 16.80
C GLN A 14 -11.10 15.84 17.80
N LEU A 15 -10.82 15.59 19.09
CA LEU A 15 -10.76 16.64 20.10
C LEU A 15 -9.62 17.63 19.82
N LEU A 16 -8.43 17.13 19.47
CA LEU A 16 -7.30 17.98 19.06
C LEU A 16 -7.65 18.81 17.83
N HIS A 17 -8.26 18.22 16.82
CA HIS A 17 -8.71 18.93 15.63
C HIS A 17 -9.70 20.06 16.02
N PHE A 18 -10.71 19.76 16.83
CA PHE A 18 -11.67 20.75 17.29
C PHE A 18 -10.97 21.92 18.00
N LEU A 19 -10.16 21.62 19.00
CA LEU A 19 -9.45 22.64 19.78
C LEU A 19 -8.53 23.50 18.90
N GLY A 20 -7.88 22.90 17.90
CA GLY A 20 -6.97 23.59 16.99
C GLY A 20 -7.66 24.38 15.87
N THR A 21 -8.98 24.20 15.63
CA THR A 21 -9.60 24.75 14.41
C THR A 21 -10.95 25.44 14.61
N TRP A 22 -11.62 25.35 15.74
CA TRP A 22 -12.99 25.85 15.90
C TRP A 22 -13.16 27.37 15.61
N LYS A 23 -12.16 28.21 15.89
CA LYS A 23 -12.20 29.64 15.53
C LYS A 23 -12.06 29.83 14.04
N LEU A 24 -11.27 28.99 13.33
CA LEU A 24 -11.17 29.00 11.88
C LEU A 24 -12.53 28.76 11.23
N TYR A 25 -13.30 27.80 11.77
CA TYR A 25 -14.68 27.55 11.30
C TYR A 25 -15.57 28.79 11.51
N LYS A 26 -15.51 29.39 12.71
CA LYS A 26 -16.29 30.63 12.99
C LYS A 26 -15.92 31.77 12.04
N LYS A 27 -14.65 32.01 11.80
CA LYS A 27 -14.16 33.06 10.88
C LYS A 27 -14.53 32.78 9.41
N ALA A 28 -14.72 31.52 9.06
CA ALA A 28 -15.24 31.10 7.74
C ALA A 28 -16.79 31.12 7.66
N GLY A 29 -17.49 31.76 8.63
CA GLY A 29 -18.95 31.83 8.63
C GLY A 29 -19.66 30.51 8.99
N ARG A 30 -18.93 29.57 9.60
CA ARG A 30 -19.47 28.27 10.07
C ARG A 30 -19.71 28.27 11.58
N LYS A 31 -20.44 27.27 12.06
CA LYS A 31 -20.67 27.12 13.50
C LYS A 31 -19.50 26.38 14.17
N ALA A 32 -19.10 26.78 15.38
CA ALA A 32 -17.97 26.17 16.08
C ALA A 32 -18.16 24.65 16.31
N TRP A 33 -19.37 24.19 16.61
CA TRP A 33 -19.67 22.78 16.85
C TRP A 33 -19.45 21.89 15.60
N GLU A 34 -19.48 22.45 14.39
CA GLU A 34 -19.21 21.71 13.15
C GLU A 34 -17.77 21.18 13.10
N ALA A 35 -16.85 21.79 13.86
CA ALA A 35 -15.47 21.33 13.96
C ALA A 35 -15.27 20.10 14.85
N ILE A 36 -16.25 19.73 15.72
CA ILE A 36 -16.10 18.59 16.64
C ILE A 36 -16.72 17.30 16.12
N ILE A 37 -17.74 17.38 15.23
CA ILE A 37 -18.41 16.17 14.77
C ILE A 37 -17.51 15.40 13.80
N PRO A 38 -17.13 14.16 14.13
CA PRO A 38 -16.25 13.35 13.31
C PRO A 38 -16.80 13.19 11.87
N VAL A 39 -15.92 13.17 10.90
CA VAL A 39 -16.21 13.10 9.45
C VAL A 39 -16.90 14.35 8.92
N TYR A 40 -17.94 14.83 9.58
CA TYR A 40 -18.65 16.05 9.19
C TYR A 40 -17.73 17.27 9.25
N ASN A 41 -16.89 17.38 10.29
CA ASN A 41 -15.87 18.42 10.39
C ASN A 41 -14.97 18.45 9.15
N GLY A 42 -14.50 17.31 8.67
CA GLY A 42 -13.70 17.22 7.45
C GLY A 42 -14.46 17.70 6.22
N ILE A 43 -15.74 17.30 6.08
CA ILE A 43 -16.59 17.74 4.96
C ILE A 43 -16.77 19.27 4.97
N VAL A 44 -16.97 19.85 6.16
CA VAL A 44 -17.09 21.30 6.31
C VAL A 44 -15.73 21.98 6.05
N LEU A 45 -14.62 21.39 6.52
CA LEU A 45 -13.28 21.90 6.24
C LEU A 45 -12.99 21.94 4.75
N MET A 46 -13.34 20.89 3.98
CA MET A 46 -13.18 20.88 2.51
C MET A 46 -13.95 22.04 1.86
N LYS A 47 -15.13 22.39 2.38
CA LYS A 47 -15.86 23.58 1.89
C LYS A 47 -15.13 24.88 2.24
N ILE A 48 -14.61 25.01 3.46
CA ILE A 48 -13.86 26.19 3.92
C ILE A 48 -12.62 26.43 3.05
N ILE A 49 -11.88 25.37 2.72
CA ILE A 49 -10.65 25.45 1.92
C ILE A 49 -10.90 25.39 0.41
N ASN A 50 -12.16 25.35 -0.03
CA ASN A 50 -12.60 25.26 -1.42
C ASN A 50 -12.00 24.05 -2.17
N ARG A 51 -12.01 22.87 -1.51
CA ARG A 51 -11.56 21.61 -2.08
C ARG A 51 -12.70 20.58 -2.19
N PRO A 52 -12.60 19.59 -3.10
CA PRO A 52 -13.64 18.59 -3.28
C PRO A 52 -13.94 17.82 -2.00
N LYS A 53 -15.22 17.63 -1.67
CA LYS A 53 -15.65 16.93 -0.45
C LYS A 53 -15.16 15.48 -0.38
N TRP A 54 -14.98 14.82 -1.54
CA TRP A 54 -14.49 13.44 -1.59
C TRP A 54 -13.05 13.26 -1.09
N TRP A 55 -12.27 14.34 -0.96
CA TRP A 55 -10.94 14.28 -0.36
C TRP A 55 -10.97 13.70 1.06
N ILE A 56 -12.10 13.83 1.76
CA ILE A 56 -12.26 13.24 3.08
C ILE A 56 -12.07 11.71 3.06
N LEU A 57 -12.45 11.05 1.97
CA LEU A 57 -12.28 9.61 1.83
C LEU A 57 -10.80 9.21 1.84
N LEU A 58 -9.92 10.06 1.30
CA LEU A 58 -8.47 9.80 1.24
C LEU A 58 -7.83 9.79 2.63
N LEU A 59 -8.44 10.47 3.61
CA LEU A 59 -7.95 10.47 5.00
C LEU A 59 -8.18 9.13 5.72
N PHE A 60 -9.09 8.31 5.22
CA PHE A 60 -9.34 6.97 5.77
C PHE A 60 -8.54 5.87 5.09
N ILE A 61 -7.78 6.21 4.04
CA ILE A 61 -6.97 5.23 3.31
C ILE A 61 -5.55 5.22 3.90
N PRO A 62 -5.10 4.11 4.50
CA PRO A 62 -3.76 3.98 5.06
C PRO A 62 -2.68 4.33 4.03
N VAL A 63 -1.58 4.90 4.47
CA VAL A 63 -0.48 5.44 3.66
C VAL A 63 -0.86 6.71 2.88
N VAL A 64 -2.01 6.74 2.21
CA VAL A 64 -2.50 7.93 1.48
C VAL A 64 -2.78 9.08 2.44
N ASN A 65 -3.36 8.78 3.61
CA ASN A 65 -3.65 9.77 4.64
C ASN A 65 -2.39 10.53 5.11
N LEU A 66 -1.23 9.87 5.18
CA LEU A 66 0.04 10.50 5.57
C LEU A 66 0.46 11.61 4.59
N LEU A 67 0.07 11.51 3.33
CA LEU A 67 0.28 12.55 2.33
C LEU A 67 -0.82 13.61 2.36
N MET A 68 -2.05 13.20 2.59
CA MET A 68 -3.21 14.09 2.51
C MET A 68 -3.34 15.03 3.72
N PHE A 69 -2.97 14.59 4.94
CA PHE A 69 -2.98 15.47 6.10
C PHE A 69 -2.12 16.72 5.92
N PRO A 70 -0.81 16.63 5.56
CA PRO A 70 0.01 17.80 5.23
C PRO A 70 -0.60 18.71 4.16
N VAL A 71 -1.17 18.13 3.11
CA VAL A 71 -1.83 18.89 2.05
C VAL A 71 -2.99 19.71 2.60
N ILE A 72 -3.88 19.07 3.39
CA ILE A 72 -5.04 19.74 3.98
C ILE A 72 -4.62 20.81 4.99
N TRP A 73 -3.61 20.57 5.80
CA TRP A 73 -3.09 21.58 6.75
C TRP A 73 -2.55 22.80 6.01
N ILE A 74 -1.73 22.61 4.96
CA ILE A 74 -1.20 23.71 4.13
C ILE A 74 -2.35 24.47 3.47
N GLU A 75 -3.32 23.76 2.89
CA GLU A 75 -4.49 24.40 2.28
C GLU A 75 -5.29 25.21 3.30
N THR A 76 -5.42 24.68 4.52
CA THR A 76 -6.12 25.38 5.61
C THR A 76 -5.41 26.68 5.97
N ILE A 77 -4.12 26.65 6.28
CA ILE A 77 -3.40 27.86 6.67
C ILE A 77 -3.40 28.92 5.55
N ARG A 78 -3.25 28.49 4.30
CA ARG A 78 -3.30 29.39 3.12
C ARG A 78 -4.66 30.06 2.95
N THR A 79 -5.75 29.36 3.28
CA THR A 79 -7.11 29.93 3.22
C THR A 79 -7.29 31.05 4.25
N PHE A 80 -6.48 31.08 5.30
CA PHE A 80 -6.46 32.12 6.31
C PHE A 80 -5.28 33.12 6.16
N GLY A 81 -4.64 33.17 4.99
CA GLY A 81 -3.65 34.20 4.64
C GLY A 81 -2.20 33.86 4.97
N PHE A 82 -1.91 32.66 5.49
CA PHE A 82 -0.56 32.23 5.85
C PHE A 82 0.13 31.56 4.65
N TYR A 83 0.95 32.32 3.92
CA TYR A 83 1.59 31.85 2.67
C TYR A 83 3.10 31.68 2.76
N LYS A 84 3.73 32.06 3.88
CA LYS A 84 5.17 31.96 4.04
C LYS A 84 5.61 30.49 4.00
N LYS A 85 6.82 30.25 3.47
CA LYS A 85 7.42 28.91 3.46
C LYS A 85 7.61 28.37 4.87
N SER A 86 7.94 29.24 5.84
CA SER A 86 8.02 28.93 7.26
C SER A 86 6.71 28.37 7.82
N ASP A 87 5.55 28.98 7.46
CA ASP A 87 4.26 28.50 7.96
C ASP A 87 3.95 27.11 7.44
N SER A 88 4.24 26.87 6.15
CA SER A 88 4.11 25.53 5.56
C SER A 88 5.07 24.51 6.19
N PHE A 89 6.30 24.91 6.52
CA PHE A 89 7.25 24.07 7.24
C PHE A 89 6.76 23.74 8.65
N PHE A 90 6.34 24.75 9.42
CA PHE A 90 5.87 24.54 10.79
C PHE A 90 4.61 23.68 10.85
N VAL A 91 3.64 23.87 9.95
CA VAL A 91 2.41 23.05 9.99
C VAL A 91 2.69 21.57 9.69
N ILE A 92 3.70 21.26 8.86
CA ILE A 92 4.11 19.89 8.57
C ILE A 92 4.89 19.29 9.72
N ILE A 93 5.96 19.96 10.20
CA ILE A 93 6.87 19.38 11.21
C ILE A 93 6.19 19.19 12.57
N THR A 94 5.20 20.04 12.88
CA THR A 94 4.38 19.91 14.09
C THR A 94 3.17 19.01 13.92
N LEU A 95 3.06 18.28 12.79
CA LEU A 95 1.93 17.40 12.46
C LEU A 95 0.55 18.09 12.64
N GLY A 96 0.46 19.33 12.18
CA GLY A 96 -0.75 20.14 12.25
C GLY A 96 -0.96 20.92 13.55
N LEU A 97 -0.16 20.72 14.60
CA LEU A 97 -0.30 21.47 15.87
C LEU A 97 -0.06 22.98 15.71
N TYR A 98 0.65 23.41 14.67
CA TYR A 98 0.78 24.82 14.33
C TYR A 98 -0.57 25.52 14.08
N LEU A 99 -1.63 24.76 13.77
CA LEU A 99 -2.99 25.29 13.68
C LEU A 99 -3.49 25.87 15.01
N PHE A 100 -3.03 25.36 16.16
CA PHE A 100 -3.35 25.97 17.46
C PHE A 100 -2.80 27.39 17.57
N TYR A 101 -1.54 27.60 17.18
CA TYR A 101 -0.97 28.93 17.14
C TYR A 101 -1.81 29.87 16.24
N ILE A 102 -2.11 29.45 15.05
CA ILE A 102 -2.94 30.23 14.10
C ILE A 102 -4.33 30.49 14.70
N ASN A 103 -4.96 29.50 15.30
CA ASN A 103 -6.32 29.59 15.84
C ASN A 103 -6.43 30.54 17.04
N TYR A 104 -5.38 30.68 17.87
CA TYR A 104 -5.44 31.43 19.11
C TYR A 104 -4.61 32.69 19.17
N ALA A 105 -3.47 32.74 18.49
CA ALA A 105 -2.49 33.81 18.63
C ALA A 105 -2.46 34.79 17.44
N THR A 106 -3.28 34.54 16.41
CA THR A 106 -3.26 35.41 15.22
C THR A 106 -4.64 36.01 14.93
N ASP A 107 -4.64 37.15 14.24
CA ASP A 107 -5.88 37.71 13.69
C ASP A 107 -6.23 37.00 12.38
N LEU A 108 -7.37 36.32 12.39
CA LEU A 108 -7.80 35.43 11.32
C LEU A 108 -8.63 36.15 10.28
N GLN A 109 -8.22 36.06 9.03
CA GLN A 109 -8.99 36.53 7.87
C GLN A 109 -9.25 35.36 6.92
N HIS A 110 -10.51 35.01 6.73
CA HIS A 110 -10.90 33.97 5.79
C HIS A 110 -10.94 34.54 4.37
N ASN A 111 -10.21 33.89 3.45
CA ASN A 111 -10.20 34.24 2.03
C ASN A 111 -10.77 33.07 1.20
N PRO A 112 -12.11 33.05 0.95
CA PRO A 112 -12.76 31.95 0.22
C PRO A 112 -12.37 31.92 -1.26
N ASP A 113 -12.05 33.08 -1.86
CA ASP A 113 -11.78 33.22 -3.28
C ASP A 113 -10.29 33.16 -3.62
N ARG A 114 -9.48 32.64 -2.71
CA ARG A 114 -8.04 32.48 -2.96
C ARG A 114 -7.77 31.59 -4.18
N SER A 115 -6.75 31.93 -4.95
CA SER A 115 -6.28 31.04 -6.02
C SER A 115 -5.82 29.71 -5.45
N LEU A 116 -6.30 28.60 -6.03
CA LEU A 116 -5.88 27.24 -5.71
C LEU A 116 -4.62 26.81 -6.46
N LYS A 117 -4.15 27.62 -7.40
CA LYS A 117 -2.90 27.40 -8.14
C LYS A 117 -1.69 27.65 -7.24
N ALA A 118 -0.64 26.92 -7.48
CA ALA A 118 0.64 27.15 -6.82
C ALA A 118 1.17 28.53 -7.19
N ARG A 119 1.82 29.22 -6.24
CA ARG A 119 2.37 30.58 -6.44
C ARG A 119 3.79 30.59 -6.99
N SER A 120 4.40 29.44 -7.16
CA SER A 120 5.76 29.27 -7.67
C SER A 120 5.88 27.96 -8.45
N GLU A 121 6.80 27.90 -9.40
CA GLU A 121 7.11 26.70 -10.17
C GLU A 121 7.44 25.51 -9.26
N LEU A 122 8.26 25.73 -8.22
CA LEU A 122 8.55 24.67 -7.22
C LEU A 122 7.28 24.14 -6.54
N GLY A 123 6.35 25.04 -6.20
CA GLY A 123 5.06 24.67 -5.62
C GLY A 123 4.20 23.83 -6.57
N GLU A 124 4.26 24.14 -7.86
CA GLU A 124 3.56 23.40 -8.91
C GLU A 124 4.15 22.00 -9.08
N TRP A 125 5.48 21.87 -9.12
CA TRP A 125 6.17 20.58 -9.14
C TRP A 125 5.82 19.72 -7.91
N ILE A 126 5.89 20.30 -6.71
CA ILE A 126 5.54 19.59 -5.46
C ILE A 126 4.09 19.10 -5.51
N SER A 127 3.16 19.94 -5.96
CA SER A 127 1.74 19.59 -6.07
C SER A 127 1.52 18.44 -7.07
N SER A 128 2.15 18.52 -8.24
CA SER A 128 2.05 17.50 -9.30
C SER A 128 2.64 16.17 -8.86
N ILE A 129 3.81 16.17 -8.22
CA ILE A 129 4.45 14.96 -7.69
C ILE A 129 3.59 14.35 -6.57
N THR A 130 3.08 15.17 -5.65
CA THR A 130 2.20 14.69 -4.58
C THR A 130 0.95 14.03 -5.14
N PHE A 131 0.30 14.67 -6.12
CA PHE A 131 -0.84 14.10 -6.81
C PHE A 131 -0.50 12.76 -7.48
N ALA A 132 0.61 12.69 -8.20
CA ALA A 132 1.06 11.47 -8.88
C ALA A 132 1.32 10.33 -7.87
N ILE A 133 1.97 10.61 -6.73
CA ILE A 133 2.23 9.61 -5.69
C ILE A 133 0.92 9.12 -5.06
N VAL A 134 -0.02 10.02 -4.75
CA VAL A 134 -1.34 9.64 -4.19
C VAL A 134 -2.10 8.76 -5.19
N ALA A 135 -2.18 9.19 -6.45
CA ALA A 135 -2.89 8.43 -7.49
C ALA A 135 -2.24 7.06 -7.73
N ALA A 136 -0.91 7.00 -7.85
CA ALA A 136 -0.18 5.75 -8.02
C ALA A 136 -0.37 4.81 -6.82
N THR A 137 -0.32 5.33 -5.58
CA THR A 137 -0.54 4.53 -4.37
C THR A 137 -1.94 3.91 -4.35
N LEU A 138 -2.96 4.68 -4.74
CA LEU A 138 -4.33 4.17 -4.84
C LEU A 138 -4.46 3.06 -5.89
N VAL A 139 -3.93 3.32 -7.08
CA VAL A 139 -3.99 2.35 -8.20
C VAL A 139 -3.26 1.06 -7.82
N HIS A 140 -2.04 1.14 -7.30
CA HIS A 140 -1.23 -0.03 -6.94
C HIS A 140 -1.79 -0.82 -5.75
N THR A 141 -2.47 -0.14 -4.83
CA THR A 141 -3.03 -0.80 -3.65
C THR A 141 -4.36 -1.50 -3.96
N TYR A 142 -5.24 -0.87 -4.73
CA TYR A 142 -6.63 -1.31 -4.83
C TYR A 142 -7.04 -1.82 -6.23
N PHE A 143 -6.28 -1.49 -7.26
CA PHE A 143 -6.65 -1.86 -8.63
C PHE A 143 -5.66 -2.82 -9.27
N ILE A 144 -4.49 -2.35 -9.65
CA ILE A 144 -3.49 -3.13 -10.38
C ILE A 144 -2.08 -2.77 -9.92
N GLN A 145 -1.23 -3.77 -9.84
CA GLN A 145 0.19 -3.57 -9.49
C GLN A 145 1.07 -4.30 -10.49
N PRO A 146 2.08 -3.62 -11.10
CA PRO A 146 3.04 -4.26 -11.99
C PRO A 146 4.03 -5.12 -11.21
N PHE A 147 4.39 -6.25 -11.80
CA PHE A 147 5.44 -7.15 -11.31
C PHE A 147 6.23 -7.73 -12.48
N THR A 148 7.45 -8.17 -12.19
CA THR A 148 8.29 -8.94 -13.11
C THR A 148 8.45 -10.34 -12.56
N ILE A 149 8.44 -11.36 -13.42
CA ILE A 149 8.65 -12.76 -13.03
C ILE A 149 10.16 -13.02 -12.91
N PRO A 150 10.67 -13.30 -11.70
CA PRO A 150 12.11 -13.49 -11.51
C PRO A 150 12.55 -14.94 -11.65
N THR A 151 11.66 -15.93 -11.56
CA THR A 151 12.00 -17.35 -11.47
C THR A 151 11.12 -18.22 -12.37
N SER A 152 11.65 -19.37 -12.75
CA SER A 152 11.03 -20.35 -13.68
C SER A 152 9.91 -21.22 -13.08
N SER A 153 9.52 -20.99 -11.83
CA SER A 153 8.59 -21.89 -11.10
C SER A 153 7.17 -21.99 -11.67
N LEU A 154 6.79 -21.14 -12.61
CA LEU A 154 5.52 -21.16 -13.34
C LEU A 154 5.69 -21.34 -14.84
N GLU A 155 6.87 -21.79 -15.31
CA GLU A 155 7.06 -22.11 -16.72
C GLU A 155 6.14 -23.30 -17.11
N LYS A 156 5.49 -23.29 -18.26
CA LYS A 156 5.55 -22.26 -19.31
C LYS A 156 4.30 -21.38 -19.29
N SER A 157 3.65 -21.27 -18.15
CA SER A 157 2.51 -20.37 -18.00
C SER A 157 2.96 -18.91 -17.91
N LEU A 158 4.02 -18.65 -17.15
CA LEU A 158 4.71 -17.36 -17.05
C LEU A 158 6.21 -17.60 -17.20
N LEU A 159 6.88 -16.78 -18.01
CA LEU A 159 8.30 -16.92 -18.30
C LEU A 159 9.12 -15.96 -17.45
N VAL A 160 10.37 -16.31 -17.19
CA VAL A 160 11.33 -15.40 -16.52
C VAL A 160 11.49 -14.15 -17.38
N GLY A 161 11.35 -12.97 -16.74
CA GLY A 161 11.41 -11.67 -17.41
C GLY A 161 10.06 -11.13 -17.89
N ASP A 162 8.99 -11.92 -17.83
CA ASP A 162 7.65 -11.41 -18.15
C ASP A 162 7.25 -10.26 -17.22
N TYR A 163 6.68 -9.21 -17.80
CA TYR A 163 6.01 -8.14 -17.08
C TYR A 163 4.52 -8.42 -17.03
N LEU A 164 3.94 -8.33 -15.84
CA LEU A 164 2.52 -8.58 -15.66
C LEU A 164 1.88 -7.56 -14.68
N PHE A 165 0.59 -7.38 -14.85
CA PHE A 165 -0.24 -6.63 -13.93
C PHE A 165 -1.04 -7.59 -13.05
N VAL A 166 -0.80 -7.52 -11.74
CA VAL A 166 -1.60 -8.27 -10.76
C VAL A 166 -2.85 -7.46 -10.43
N SER A 167 -4.01 -8.00 -10.75
CA SER A 167 -5.28 -7.42 -10.37
C SER A 167 -5.54 -7.62 -8.89
N LYS A 168 -5.92 -6.54 -8.21
CA LYS A 168 -6.27 -6.55 -6.78
C LYS A 168 -7.77 -6.78 -6.54
N PHE A 169 -8.61 -6.39 -7.48
CA PHE A 169 -10.06 -6.39 -7.31
C PHE A 169 -10.73 -7.74 -7.62
N HIS A 170 -10.08 -8.64 -8.41
CA HIS A 170 -10.68 -9.94 -8.71
C HIS A 170 -10.98 -10.74 -7.44
N TYR A 171 -10.01 -10.90 -6.56
CA TYR A 171 -10.18 -11.59 -5.27
C TYR A 171 -10.39 -10.62 -4.08
N GLY A 172 -10.68 -9.35 -4.38
CA GLY A 172 -10.82 -8.29 -3.40
C GLY A 172 -9.48 -7.69 -2.95
N ALA A 173 -9.35 -6.38 -3.05
CA ALA A 173 -8.15 -5.68 -2.60
C ALA A 173 -8.02 -5.75 -1.07
N ARG A 174 -6.82 -6.07 -0.59
CA ARG A 174 -6.52 -6.00 0.84
C ARG A 174 -6.21 -4.55 1.23
N VAL A 175 -6.90 -4.05 2.26
CA VAL A 175 -6.56 -2.78 2.88
C VAL A 175 -5.20 -2.93 3.59
N PRO A 176 -4.24 -2.02 3.40
CA PRO A 176 -2.97 -2.09 4.10
C PRO A 176 -3.17 -2.09 5.62
N SER A 177 -2.61 -3.06 6.31
CA SER A 177 -2.62 -3.11 7.77
C SER A 177 -1.56 -2.19 8.37
N THR A 178 -0.47 -1.95 7.65
CA THR A 178 0.63 -1.08 8.08
C THR A 178 0.26 0.38 7.82
N VAL A 179 -0.06 1.11 8.90
CA VAL A 179 -0.59 2.48 8.82
C VAL A 179 0.49 3.48 8.42
N ILE A 180 1.72 3.30 8.95
CA ILE A 180 2.83 4.23 8.73
C ILE A 180 3.85 3.54 7.83
N ALA A 181 3.84 3.90 6.55
CA ALA A 181 4.76 3.38 5.55
C ALA A 181 5.06 4.43 4.48
N ALA A 182 6.24 4.36 3.89
CA ALA A 182 6.57 5.16 2.72
C ALA A 182 5.68 4.72 1.54
N PRO A 183 5.04 5.67 0.84
CA PRO A 183 4.23 5.35 -0.33
C PRO A 183 5.09 4.76 -1.43
N MET A 184 4.54 3.82 -2.20
CA MET A 184 5.20 3.15 -3.33
C MET A 184 6.46 2.33 -2.98
N VAL A 185 6.82 2.22 -1.70
CA VAL A 185 7.95 1.41 -1.23
C VAL A 185 7.44 0.21 -0.43
N HIS A 186 7.84 -1.00 -0.86
CA HIS A 186 7.29 -2.23 -0.27
C HIS A 186 7.97 -2.62 1.05
N ASP A 187 9.27 -2.85 1.05
CA ASP A 187 10.01 -3.41 2.19
C ASP A 187 11.07 -2.43 2.73
N SER A 188 12.13 -2.19 2.00
CA SER A 188 13.23 -1.32 2.42
C SER A 188 13.35 -0.07 1.53
N ILE A 189 13.78 1.04 2.14
CA ILE A 189 14.05 2.27 1.40
C ILE A 189 15.32 2.05 0.55
N PRO A 190 15.25 2.26 -0.77
CA PRO A 190 16.40 2.17 -1.65
C PRO A 190 17.58 2.99 -1.11
N TYR A 191 18.79 2.49 -1.26
CA TYR A 191 20.08 3.09 -0.81
C TYR A 191 20.26 3.22 0.71
N LEU A 192 19.21 3.26 1.53
CA LEU A 192 19.32 3.38 2.99
C LEU A 192 19.32 2.03 3.72
N GLY A 193 18.82 0.97 3.10
CA GLY A 193 18.73 -0.37 3.70
C GLY A 193 17.83 -0.46 4.94
N LYS A 194 17.08 0.62 5.28
CA LYS A 194 16.17 0.66 6.42
C LYS A 194 14.75 0.31 5.98
N ALA A 195 13.96 -0.27 6.90
CA ALA A 195 12.56 -0.55 6.64
C ALA A 195 11.81 0.72 6.22
N SER A 196 10.95 0.60 5.21
CA SER A 196 10.14 1.69 4.68
C SER A 196 8.87 1.95 5.51
N TYR A 197 8.72 1.26 6.64
CA TYR A 197 7.50 1.26 7.45
C TYR A 197 7.80 1.09 8.94
N LEU A 198 6.84 1.48 9.76
CA LEU A 198 6.82 1.15 11.19
C LEU A 198 5.99 -0.11 11.41
N LYS A 199 6.51 -1.02 12.24
CA LYS A 199 5.83 -2.30 12.57
C LYS A 199 4.53 -2.10 13.36
N ASN A 200 4.43 -1.01 14.09
CA ASN A 200 3.26 -0.64 14.89
C ASN A 200 2.92 0.85 14.65
N PRO A 201 1.64 1.27 14.74
CA PRO A 201 0.46 0.43 14.93
C PRO A 201 0.04 -0.32 13.66
N GLN A 202 -0.73 -1.40 13.82
CA GLN A 202 -1.30 -2.19 12.73
C GLN A 202 -2.83 -2.13 12.78
N LEU A 203 -3.47 -2.00 11.61
CA LEU A 203 -4.92 -2.20 11.48
C LEU A 203 -5.28 -3.68 11.44
N PRO A 204 -6.50 -4.05 11.83
CA PRO A 204 -7.02 -5.39 11.62
C PRO A 204 -6.97 -5.78 10.14
N TYR A 205 -6.79 -7.08 9.87
CA TYR A 205 -6.86 -7.59 8.51
C TYR A 205 -8.24 -7.31 7.90
N THR A 206 -8.25 -6.58 6.80
CA THR A 206 -9.48 -6.23 6.08
C THR A 206 -9.25 -6.40 4.59
N ARG A 207 -10.22 -7.05 3.92
CA ARG A 207 -10.23 -7.23 2.47
C ARG A 207 -11.56 -6.74 1.92
N LEU A 208 -11.49 -5.95 0.86
CA LEU A 208 -12.68 -5.52 0.13
C LEU A 208 -13.33 -6.71 -0.59
N PRO A 209 -14.63 -6.68 -0.87
CA PRO A 209 -15.27 -7.72 -1.67
C PRO A 209 -14.58 -7.91 -3.01
N GLY A 210 -14.38 -9.17 -3.42
CA GLY A 210 -13.89 -9.54 -4.73
C GLY A 210 -15.04 -9.80 -5.70
N ILE A 211 -14.75 -9.77 -7.00
CA ILE A 211 -15.73 -10.09 -8.05
C ILE A 211 -15.77 -11.57 -8.39
N GLN A 212 -14.80 -12.36 -7.91
CA GLN A 212 -14.75 -13.81 -8.09
C GLN A 212 -14.04 -14.49 -6.92
N ASN A 213 -14.28 -15.80 -6.77
CA ASN A 213 -13.58 -16.68 -5.83
C ASN A 213 -12.39 -17.35 -6.51
N ILE A 214 -11.38 -17.70 -5.72
CA ILE A 214 -10.23 -18.51 -6.17
C ILE A 214 -10.73 -19.90 -6.56
N LYS A 215 -10.27 -20.42 -7.70
CA LYS A 215 -10.53 -21.76 -8.21
C LYS A 215 -9.24 -22.57 -8.29
N ASN A 216 -9.40 -23.89 -8.38
CA ASN A 216 -8.27 -24.76 -8.65
C ASN A 216 -7.64 -24.39 -10.00
N ASN A 217 -6.32 -24.42 -10.04
CA ASN A 217 -5.47 -24.02 -11.15
C ASN A 217 -5.37 -22.51 -11.45
N ASP A 218 -6.03 -21.63 -10.69
CA ASP A 218 -5.80 -20.18 -10.79
C ASP A 218 -4.35 -19.83 -10.45
N ILE A 219 -3.80 -18.85 -11.18
CA ILE A 219 -2.52 -18.24 -10.82
C ILE A 219 -2.79 -17.11 -9.84
N VAL A 220 -2.30 -17.26 -8.61
CA VAL A 220 -2.56 -16.32 -7.51
C VAL A 220 -1.29 -15.65 -7.03
N CYS A 221 -1.39 -14.35 -6.76
CA CYS A 221 -0.36 -13.57 -6.09
C CYS A 221 -0.70 -13.42 -4.61
N PHE A 222 0.24 -13.74 -3.73
CA PHE A 222 0.05 -13.68 -2.28
C PHE A 222 1.34 -13.28 -1.56
N ASN A 223 1.23 -12.80 -0.34
CA ASN A 223 2.40 -12.54 0.50
C ASN A 223 2.86 -13.84 1.14
N TRP A 224 4.15 -14.16 0.99
CA TRP A 224 4.72 -15.41 1.49
C TRP A 224 4.69 -15.47 3.03
N PRO A 225 3.92 -16.40 3.64
CA PRO A 225 3.74 -16.43 5.09
C PRO A 225 5.03 -16.65 5.87
N ALA A 226 5.95 -17.43 5.32
CA ALA A 226 7.23 -17.79 5.94
C ALA A 226 8.35 -16.75 5.70
N ASP A 227 8.04 -15.56 5.14
CA ASP A 227 9.03 -14.48 5.01
C ASP A 227 9.42 -13.95 6.40
N THR A 228 10.61 -14.33 6.82
CA THR A 228 11.23 -13.95 8.09
C THR A 228 12.62 -13.35 7.92
N LEU A 229 12.99 -13.02 6.69
CA LEU A 229 14.27 -12.41 6.35
C LEU A 229 14.15 -10.88 6.35
N ALA A 230 15.21 -10.17 6.72
CA ALA A 230 15.24 -8.70 6.65
C ALA A 230 15.08 -8.22 5.20
N THR A 231 15.81 -8.88 4.27
CA THR A 231 15.62 -8.70 2.83
C THR A 231 15.48 -10.06 2.16
N MET A 232 14.70 -10.12 1.07
CA MET A 232 14.46 -11.38 0.33
C MET A 232 15.74 -11.96 -0.24
N TRP A 233 16.65 -11.11 -0.71
CA TRP A 233 17.89 -11.50 -1.36
C TRP A 233 19.08 -10.95 -0.59
N GLY A 234 20.08 -11.81 -0.35
CA GLY A 234 21.35 -11.40 0.28
C GLY A 234 21.33 -11.34 1.80
N ASP A 235 20.21 -11.65 2.49
CA ASP A 235 20.23 -11.76 3.95
C ASP A 235 20.71 -13.16 4.36
N THR A 236 21.99 -13.24 4.69
CA THR A 236 22.64 -14.45 5.21
C THR A 236 22.75 -14.46 6.74
N SER A 237 22.15 -13.47 7.41
CA SER A 237 22.32 -13.29 8.87
C SER A 237 21.68 -14.42 9.70
N GLY A 238 20.75 -15.16 9.15
CA GLY A 238 19.95 -16.17 9.85
C GLY A 238 19.04 -15.61 10.97
N LYS A 239 18.97 -14.29 11.09
CA LYS A 239 18.19 -13.62 12.13
C LYS A 239 16.70 -13.54 11.74
N PHE A 240 15.85 -14.00 12.63
CA PHE A 240 14.42 -13.83 12.48
C PHE A 240 14.02 -12.35 12.44
N THR A 241 13.35 -11.93 11.37
CA THR A 241 12.81 -10.59 11.22
C THR A 241 11.30 -10.65 11.07
N TYR A 242 10.57 -10.15 12.06
CA TYR A 242 9.12 -10.02 11.94
C TYR A 242 8.76 -8.94 10.91
N LYS A 243 7.91 -9.32 9.96
CA LYS A 243 7.28 -8.41 8.98
C LYS A 243 5.76 -8.49 9.08
N PRO A 244 5.05 -7.33 9.04
CA PRO A 244 3.61 -7.33 8.83
C PRO A 244 3.24 -8.05 7.53
N VAL A 245 2.06 -8.68 7.49
CA VAL A 245 1.69 -9.52 6.34
C VAL A 245 1.67 -8.78 5.01
N ASP A 246 1.28 -7.50 5.01
CA ASP A 246 1.26 -6.64 3.83
C ASP A 246 2.65 -6.13 3.40
N LYS A 247 3.69 -6.40 4.20
CA LYS A 247 5.10 -6.09 3.91
C LYS A 247 5.94 -7.33 3.61
N LYS A 248 5.36 -8.52 3.70
CA LYS A 248 6.02 -9.76 3.28
C LYS A 248 6.14 -9.83 1.77
N THR A 249 7.17 -10.51 1.30
CA THR A 249 7.46 -10.69 -0.13
C THR A 249 6.28 -11.29 -0.88
N ASN A 250 6.00 -10.76 -2.05
CA ASN A 250 4.95 -11.27 -2.92
C ASN A 250 5.45 -12.47 -3.72
N TYR A 251 4.66 -13.55 -3.72
CA TYR A 251 4.87 -14.75 -4.51
C TYR A 251 3.72 -14.95 -5.48
N VAL A 252 4.04 -15.53 -6.62
CA VAL A 252 3.06 -15.98 -7.61
C VAL A 252 3.16 -17.49 -7.74
N LYS A 253 2.06 -18.19 -7.49
CA LYS A 253 1.98 -19.66 -7.62
C LYS A 253 0.60 -20.08 -8.15
N ARG A 254 0.53 -21.33 -8.61
CA ARG A 254 -0.74 -21.96 -9.02
C ARG A 254 -1.45 -22.53 -7.81
N SER A 255 -2.74 -22.19 -7.64
CA SER A 255 -3.60 -22.78 -6.62
C SER A 255 -3.91 -24.23 -7.00
N VAL A 256 -3.53 -25.19 -6.15
CA VAL A 256 -3.76 -26.63 -6.40
C VAL A 256 -4.82 -27.22 -5.46
N GLY A 257 -5.45 -26.39 -4.63
CA GLY A 257 -6.54 -26.76 -3.74
C GLY A 257 -7.23 -25.53 -3.17
N ILE A 258 -8.52 -25.61 -2.92
CA ILE A 258 -9.32 -24.58 -2.27
C ILE A 258 -9.87 -25.11 -0.94
N ALA A 259 -10.46 -24.22 -0.13
CA ALA A 259 -11.03 -24.63 1.15
C ALA A 259 -12.10 -25.73 0.97
N GLY A 260 -11.95 -26.83 1.70
CA GLY A 260 -12.81 -28.01 1.64
C GLY A 260 -12.29 -29.14 0.74
N ASP A 261 -11.25 -28.88 -0.07
CA ASP A 261 -10.64 -29.93 -0.89
C ASP A 261 -9.75 -30.86 -0.06
N SER A 262 -9.76 -32.14 -0.41
CA SER A 262 -8.76 -33.14 -0.02
C SER A 262 -7.65 -33.13 -1.06
N LEU A 263 -6.43 -32.82 -0.62
CA LEU A 263 -5.26 -32.73 -1.51
C LEU A 263 -4.28 -33.87 -1.23
N GLU A 264 -3.88 -34.57 -2.29
CA GLU A 264 -2.88 -35.64 -2.21
C GLU A 264 -1.86 -35.47 -3.34
N MET A 265 -0.62 -35.86 -3.10
CA MET A 265 0.43 -35.94 -4.11
C MET A 265 0.89 -37.39 -4.29
N ARG A 266 0.77 -37.92 -5.50
CA ARG A 266 1.25 -39.25 -5.89
C ARG A 266 2.21 -39.15 -7.08
N ASN A 267 3.42 -39.63 -6.92
CA ASN A 267 4.44 -39.64 -7.98
C ASN A 267 4.62 -38.27 -8.67
N GLY A 268 4.57 -37.16 -7.88
CA GLY A 268 4.72 -35.81 -8.40
C GLY A 268 3.46 -35.19 -9.02
N TYR A 269 2.33 -35.91 -9.05
CA TYR A 269 1.05 -35.41 -9.55
C TYR A 269 0.10 -35.09 -8.40
N PHE A 270 -0.63 -33.97 -8.52
CA PHE A 270 -1.67 -33.60 -7.55
C PHE A 270 -2.99 -34.30 -7.86
N TYR A 271 -3.64 -34.80 -6.80
CA TYR A 271 -4.98 -35.34 -6.81
C TYR A 271 -5.84 -34.45 -5.88
N ILE A 272 -6.97 -34.01 -6.40
CA ILE A 272 -7.94 -33.17 -5.67
C ILE A 272 -9.21 -33.99 -5.54
N ASN A 273 -9.66 -34.21 -4.29
CA ASN A 273 -10.84 -35.04 -3.98
C ASN A 273 -10.77 -36.44 -4.63
N GLY A 274 -9.59 -37.04 -4.63
CA GLY A 274 -9.33 -38.36 -5.18
C GLY A 274 -9.16 -38.44 -6.69
N LYS A 275 -9.35 -37.34 -7.43
CA LYS A 275 -9.16 -37.27 -8.89
C LYS A 275 -7.85 -36.57 -9.23
N LYS A 276 -7.14 -37.09 -10.24
CA LYS A 276 -5.94 -36.44 -10.77
C LYS A 276 -6.30 -35.04 -11.28
N ASN A 277 -5.53 -34.04 -10.88
CA ASN A 277 -5.74 -32.64 -11.29
C ASN A 277 -5.34 -32.47 -12.77
N ASP A 278 -6.29 -32.04 -13.60
CA ASP A 278 -6.05 -31.69 -14.99
C ASP A 278 -5.48 -30.28 -15.08
N LEU A 279 -4.21 -30.18 -15.45
CA LEU A 279 -3.51 -28.91 -15.55
C LEU A 279 -3.88 -28.19 -16.86
N PRO A 280 -3.95 -26.86 -16.85
CA PRO A 280 -4.06 -26.07 -18.09
C PRO A 280 -2.92 -26.38 -19.05
N GLU A 281 -3.16 -26.25 -20.36
CA GLU A 281 -2.24 -26.62 -21.44
C GLU A 281 -0.82 -26.06 -21.26
N ARG A 282 -0.69 -24.81 -20.85
CA ARG A 282 0.59 -24.14 -20.62
C ARG A 282 1.24 -24.49 -19.27
N ALA A 283 0.57 -25.20 -18.37
CA ALA A 283 1.15 -25.63 -17.11
C ALA A 283 1.94 -26.91 -17.32
N LYS A 284 3.24 -26.82 -17.19
CA LYS A 284 4.15 -27.98 -17.28
C LYS A 284 4.75 -28.28 -15.93
N LEU A 285 4.67 -29.56 -15.52
CA LEU A 285 5.33 -30.01 -14.30
C LEU A 285 6.84 -30.12 -14.53
N GLN A 286 7.58 -29.82 -13.50
CA GLN A 286 9.04 -29.97 -13.46
C GLN A 286 9.39 -31.14 -12.53
N PHE A 287 10.27 -32.02 -12.99
CA PHE A 287 10.73 -33.17 -12.23
C PHE A 287 12.24 -33.13 -12.12
N TYR A 288 12.78 -33.67 -11.05
CA TYR A 288 14.22 -33.89 -10.90
C TYR A 288 14.61 -35.20 -11.57
N TYR A 289 15.69 -35.17 -12.33
CA TYR A 289 16.28 -36.34 -12.97
C TYR A 289 17.74 -36.42 -12.58
N THR A 290 18.20 -37.62 -12.22
CA THR A 290 19.62 -37.93 -12.12
C THR A 290 20.07 -38.48 -13.45
N TYR A 291 21.15 -37.96 -14.00
CA TYR A 291 21.77 -38.50 -15.19
C TYR A 291 23.25 -38.78 -14.94
N GLU A 292 23.77 -39.77 -15.64
CA GLU A 292 25.18 -40.13 -15.65
C GLU A 292 25.75 -39.88 -17.05
N SER A 293 26.91 -39.24 -17.12
CA SER A 293 27.56 -38.89 -18.36
C SER A 293 29.05 -39.14 -18.31
N LYS A 294 29.60 -39.72 -19.34
CA LYS A 294 31.06 -39.96 -19.49
C LYS A 294 31.84 -38.66 -19.70
N LYS A 295 31.20 -37.57 -20.11
CA LYS A 295 31.79 -36.26 -20.35
C LYS A 295 30.96 -35.17 -19.68
N PRO A 296 31.56 -34.05 -19.20
CA PRO A 296 30.81 -32.92 -18.73
C PRO A 296 29.84 -32.42 -19.80
N ILE A 297 28.57 -32.19 -19.40
CA ILE A 297 27.58 -31.63 -20.31
C ILE A 297 27.77 -30.12 -20.40
N ASN A 298 27.84 -29.61 -21.62
CA ASN A 298 27.89 -28.17 -21.85
C ASN A 298 26.56 -27.53 -21.43
N GLN A 299 26.60 -26.61 -20.47
CA GLN A 299 25.43 -25.91 -19.98
C GLN A 299 24.63 -25.18 -21.08
N ASN A 300 25.25 -24.83 -22.21
CA ASN A 300 24.55 -24.25 -23.37
C ASN A 300 23.59 -25.21 -24.04
N THR A 301 23.66 -26.52 -23.76
CA THR A 301 22.72 -27.50 -24.26
C THR A 301 21.46 -27.66 -23.39
N TYR A 302 21.48 -27.16 -22.16
CA TYR A 302 20.35 -27.27 -21.24
C TYR A 302 19.03 -26.77 -21.80
N PRO A 303 18.95 -25.59 -22.48
CA PRO A 303 17.70 -25.13 -23.07
C PRO A 303 17.09 -26.08 -24.12
N LYS A 304 17.92 -26.83 -24.86
CA LYS A 304 17.41 -27.82 -25.84
C LYS A 304 16.62 -28.94 -25.19
N PHE A 305 16.95 -29.27 -23.93
CA PHE A 305 16.30 -30.33 -23.16
C PHE A 305 15.33 -29.76 -22.11
N LEU A 306 15.05 -28.47 -22.13
CA LEU A 306 14.19 -27.79 -21.16
C LEU A 306 14.68 -27.94 -19.70
N ILE A 307 15.99 -28.01 -19.51
CA ILE A 307 16.62 -28.11 -18.19
C ILE A 307 16.79 -26.70 -17.63
N ASP A 308 16.32 -26.50 -16.41
CA ASP A 308 16.43 -25.24 -15.70
C ASP A 308 17.81 -25.10 -15.05
N LYS A 309 18.57 -24.07 -15.42
CA LYS A 309 19.91 -23.81 -14.88
C LYS A 309 19.92 -23.42 -13.41
N GLU A 310 18.84 -22.85 -12.90
CA GLU A 310 18.76 -22.41 -11.50
C GLU A 310 18.70 -23.56 -10.50
N ARG A 311 18.52 -24.80 -10.99
CA ARG A 311 18.30 -25.98 -10.17
C ARG A 311 19.26 -27.15 -10.45
N THR A 312 20.32 -26.87 -11.19
CA THR A 312 21.37 -27.88 -11.53
C THR A 312 22.59 -27.76 -10.64
#